data_b309a0f8629f3ffba9461ce5cb6876ca
#
_entry.id   b309a0f8629f3ffba9461ce5cb6876ca
#
_cell.length_a   1.000
_cell.length_b   1.000
_cell.length_c   1.000
_cell.angle_alpha   90.00
_cell.angle_beta   90.00
_cell.angle_gamma   90.00
#
_symmetry.space_group_name_H-M   'P 1'
#
loop_
_entity.id
_entity.type
_entity.pdbx_description
1 polymer ?
#
loop_
_entity_poly.entity_id
_entity_poly.type
_entity_poly.pdbx_seq_one_letter_code
_entity_poly.pdbx_strand_id
1 'polypeptide(L)'
;MLIPNNKQKTKLIQCFGVSRFAYNWTLGKQQENYKNGGKFISDNELRKEFTKLKKTKEYEWLNQYSNNIPKQAIKDACDSYKRFFKGYSKFPRFKSKKKSRPSFYVDNIKIKFSDTHVKLEKLSNSTKKNKAKLNWVRLSEKNRIPTDCKYINPRVTFDGVNFWISVGIEYENNLELPTNEGIGMDLGIKDLAICSDKNIYKNINKTSKVKKIEKKRRRLQRQISRKYELNREGRSYKKTSNIKKLEKELLKVNQRLTNIRHNYLHQTTTEIINRKPIFIVLENLNVKGMMKNKHLAKAVQQQCFYEFYRQIQYKCLWNNIKFIESDRFYPSSKTCSECGSVKKQLKLSEREYICEECGCVIDRDYNASVNLMKYGQSIA
;
A
#
# COMPACT_ATOMS: atom_id res chain seq x y z
N MET A 1 -0.60 -13.77 6.41
CA MET A 1 -1.71 -13.30 7.27
C MET A 1 -1.69 -14.07 8.59
N LEU A 2 -2.05 -13.43 9.72
CA LEU A 2 -2.19 -14.07 11.03
C LEU A 2 -3.63 -14.59 11.22
N ILE A 3 -3.77 -15.76 11.85
CA ILE A 3 -5.06 -16.36 12.24
C ILE A 3 -5.10 -16.47 13.77
N PRO A 4 -5.26 -15.34 14.50
CA PRO A 4 -5.29 -15.37 15.96
C PRO A 4 -6.63 -15.91 16.49
N ASN A 5 -6.59 -16.62 17.62
CA ASN A 5 -7.79 -16.95 18.39
C ASN A 5 -8.34 -15.70 19.14
N ASN A 6 -9.47 -15.80 19.81
CA ASN A 6 -10.10 -14.63 20.43
C ASN A 6 -9.25 -13.99 21.54
N LYS A 7 -8.54 -14.79 22.35
CA LYS A 7 -7.64 -14.28 23.41
C LYS A 7 -6.44 -13.54 22.76
N GLN A 8 -5.86 -14.11 21.72
CA GLN A 8 -4.78 -13.47 20.94
C GLN A 8 -5.25 -12.18 20.27
N LYS A 9 -6.45 -12.16 19.65
CA LYS A 9 -7.03 -10.94 19.05
C LYS A 9 -7.12 -9.80 20.06
N THR A 10 -7.63 -10.09 21.26
CA THR A 10 -7.73 -9.08 22.33
C THR A 10 -6.35 -8.51 22.68
N LYS A 11 -5.35 -9.37 22.88
CA LYS A 11 -3.98 -8.93 23.21
C LYS A 11 -3.33 -8.15 22.06
N LEU A 12 -3.50 -8.57 20.80
CA LEU A 12 -3.00 -7.83 19.64
C LEU A 12 -3.63 -6.43 19.55
N ILE A 13 -4.95 -6.31 19.79
CA ILE A 13 -5.64 -5.01 19.79
C ILE A 13 -5.10 -4.11 20.92
N GLN A 14 -4.83 -4.67 22.09
CA GLN A 14 -4.22 -3.95 23.21
C GLN A 14 -2.80 -3.48 22.84
N CYS A 15 -1.97 -4.32 22.20
CA CYS A 15 -0.64 -3.93 21.71
C CYS A 15 -0.69 -2.74 20.74
N PHE A 16 -1.68 -2.67 19.84
CA PHE A 16 -1.91 -1.48 19.02
C PHE A 16 -2.24 -0.25 19.86
N GLY A 17 -2.98 -0.43 20.96
CA GLY A 17 -3.28 0.63 21.92
C GLY A 17 -2.01 1.19 22.56
N VAL A 18 -1.13 0.32 23.05
CA VAL A 18 0.17 0.68 23.63
C VAL A 18 1.05 1.44 22.64
N SER A 19 1.18 0.92 21.40
CA SER A 19 1.96 1.58 20.35
C SER A 19 1.42 2.99 20.05
N ARG A 20 0.09 3.14 19.93
CA ARG A 20 -0.53 4.44 19.68
C ARG A 20 -0.34 5.39 20.86
N PHE A 21 -0.50 4.90 22.08
CA PHE A 21 -0.29 5.69 23.29
C PHE A 21 1.13 6.25 23.35
N ALA A 22 2.15 5.38 23.23
CA ALA A 22 3.55 5.79 23.29
C ALA A 22 3.92 6.78 22.16
N TYR A 23 3.41 6.56 20.95
CA TYR A 23 3.60 7.49 19.82
C TYR A 23 3.00 8.87 20.13
N ASN A 24 1.75 8.92 20.61
CA ASN A 24 1.07 10.17 20.92
C ASN A 24 1.69 10.89 22.12
N TRP A 25 2.05 10.15 23.14
CA TRP A 25 2.78 10.70 24.30
C TRP A 25 4.08 11.39 23.85
N THR A 26 4.84 10.75 22.98
CA THR A 26 6.06 11.33 22.43
C THR A 26 5.80 12.61 21.64
N LEU A 27 4.74 12.63 20.81
CA LEU A 27 4.36 13.86 20.10
C LEU A 27 3.99 14.98 21.06
N GLY A 28 3.21 14.65 22.12
CA GLY A 28 2.83 15.62 23.17
C GLY A 28 4.05 16.22 23.86
N LYS A 29 5.00 15.35 24.27
CA LYS A 29 6.25 15.79 24.93
C LYS A 29 7.11 16.69 24.03
N GLN A 30 7.26 16.33 22.76
CA GLN A 30 7.99 17.18 21.80
C GLN A 30 7.30 18.54 21.61
N GLN A 31 5.97 18.58 21.51
CA GLN A 31 5.21 19.82 21.33
C GLN A 31 5.27 20.71 22.57
N GLU A 32 5.13 20.12 23.76
CA GLU A 32 5.26 20.82 25.04
C GLU A 32 6.65 21.45 25.20
N ASN A 33 7.70 20.66 24.96
CA ASN A 33 9.08 21.12 25.04
C ASN A 33 9.36 22.26 24.04
N TYR A 34 8.86 22.14 22.82
CA TYR A 34 9.04 23.17 21.79
C TYR A 34 8.31 24.49 22.15
N LYS A 35 7.10 24.39 22.71
CA LYS A 35 6.37 25.58 23.23
C LYS A 35 7.13 26.30 24.32
N ASN A 36 7.89 25.56 25.14
CA ASN A 36 8.71 26.12 26.22
C ASN A 36 10.12 26.56 25.75
N GLY A 37 10.33 26.71 24.43
CA GLY A 37 11.60 27.14 23.85
C GLY A 37 12.69 26.07 23.84
N GLY A 38 12.38 24.82 24.16
CA GLY A 38 13.34 23.71 24.20
C GLY A 38 13.69 23.18 22.80
N LYS A 39 14.87 22.56 22.68
CA LYS A 39 15.32 21.87 21.47
C LYS A 39 14.70 20.48 21.35
N PHE A 40 14.79 19.87 20.15
CA PHE A 40 14.30 18.51 19.89
C PHE A 40 14.86 17.50 20.90
N ILE A 41 13.98 16.78 21.59
CA ILE A 41 14.35 15.74 22.57
C ILE A 41 14.64 14.43 21.80
N SER A 42 15.76 13.79 22.10
CA SER A 42 16.15 12.53 21.48
C SER A 42 15.21 11.37 21.89
N ASP A 43 15.12 10.36 21.03
CA ASP A 43 14.32 9.15 21.35
C ASP A 43 14.88 8.39 22.57
N ASN A 44 16.19 8.48 22.84
CA ASN A 44 16.80 7.86 24.01
C ASN A 44 16.40 8.56 25.31
N GLU A 45 16.35 9.87 25.34
CA GLU A 45 15.88 10.65 26.49
C GLU A 45 14.39 10.37 26.77
N LEU A 46 13.56 10.43 25.73
CA LEU A 46 12.13 10.13 25.86
C LEU A 46 11.86 8.68 26.31
N ARG A 47 12.70 7.72 25.94
CA ARG A 47 12.61 6.35 26.47
C ARG A 47 12.92 6.27 27.94
N LYS A 48 13.90 7.04 28.44
CA LYS A 48 14.20 7.12 29.88
C LYS A 48 13.00 7.71 30.63
N GLU A 49 12.42 8.80 30.13
CA GLU A 49 11.21 9.41 30.72
C GLU A 49 10.02 8.44 30.70
N PHE A 50 9.78 7.77 29.57
CA PHE A 50 8.70 6.79 29.46
C PHE A 50 8.89 5.60 30.40
N THR A 51 10.14 5.22 30.70
CA THR A 51 10.46 4.18 31.67
C THR A 51 10.13 4.64 33.09
N LYS A 52 10.37 5.93 33.44
CA LYS A 52 9.95 6.52 34.71
C LYS A 52 8.41 6.57 34.81
N LEU A 53 7.73 7.00 33.72
CA LEU A 53 6.27 7.03 33.63
C LEU A 53 5.63 5.67 33.95
N LYS A 54 6.17 4.56 33.41
CA LYS A 54 5.65 3.21 33.65
C LYS A 54 5.78 2.71 35.09
N LYS A 55 6.56 3.38 35.93
CA LYS A 55 6.69 3.05 37.35
C LYS A 55 5.59 3.68 38.19
N THR A 56 4.87 4.67 37.63
CA THR A 56 3.76 5.30 38.34
C THR A 56 2.53 4.38 38.32
N LYS A 57 1.73 4.43 39.38
CA LYS A 57 0.54 3.58 39.54
C LYS A 57 -0.45 3.70 38.37
N GLU A 58 -0.58 4.90 37.81
CA GLU A 58 -1.48 5.19 36.70
C GLU A 58 -1.11 4.44 35.42
N TYR A 59 0.22 4.24 35.15
CA TYR A 59 0.74 3.65 33.90
C TYR A 59 1.38 2.27 34.09
N GLU A 60 1.27 1.67 35.27
CA GLU A 60 1.81 0.34 35.58
C GLU A 60 1.27 -0.76 34.62
N TRP A 61 0.06 -0.60 34.14
CA TRP A 61 -0.57 -1.52 33.17
C TRP A 61 0.26 -1.71 31.88
N LEU A 62 1.12 -0.76 31.51
CA LEU A 62 2.02 -0.87 30.36
C LEU A 62 3.04 -2.00 30.50
N ASN A 63 3.37 -2.42 31.73
CA ASN A 63 4.33 -3.49 32.02
C ASN A 63 3.82 -4.87 31.60
N GLN A 64 2.52 -5.02 31.34
CA GLN A 64 1.90 -6.24 30.85
C GLN A 64 2.25 -6.55 29.38
N TYR A 65 2.86 -5.61 28.66
CA TYR A 65 3.19 -5.71 27.23
C TYR A 65 4.70 -5.70 27.02
N SER A 66 5.14 -6.09 25.80
CA SER A 66 6.56 -6.01 25.45
C SER A 66 7.06 -4.57 25.48
N ASN A 67 8.20 -4.34 26.11
CA ASN A 67 8.86 -3.04 26.16
C ASN A 67 9.33 -2.56 24.78
N ASN A 68 9.48 -3.47 23.82
CA ASN A 68 9.90 -3.14 22.45
C ASN A 68 8.80 -2.39 21.69
N ILE A 69 7.52 -2.56 22.06
CA ILE A 69 6.39 -1.85 21.43
C ILE A 69 6.50 -0.33 21.68
N PRO A 70 6.49 0.17 22.92
CA PRO A 70 6.63 1.60 23.19
C PRO A 70 8.01 2.13 22.76
N LYS A 71 9.09 1.37 22.95
CA LYS A 71 10.44 1.75 22.50
C LYS A 71 10.48 2.12 21.00
N GLN A 72 9.91 1.28 20.15
CA GLN A 72 9.88 1.56 18.71
C GLN A 72 8.85 2.64 18.35
N ALA A 73 7.72 2.72 19.04
CA ALA A 73 6.73 3.76 18.80
C ALA A 73 7.28 5.16 19.11
N ILE A 74 8.09 5.31 20.15
CA ILE A 74 8.82 6.54 20.50
C ILE A 74 9.78 6.91 19.37
N LYS A 75 10.59 5.93 18.92
CA LYS A 75 11.50 6.14 17.78
C LYS A 75 10.76 6.56 16.51
N ASP A 76 9.67 5.87 16.17
CA ASP A 76 8.84 6.20 14.99
C ASP A 76 8.29 7.63 15.06
N ALA A 77 7.93 8.11 16.25
CA ALA A 77 7.46 9.49 16.45
C ALA A 77 8.59 10.51 16.27
N CYS A 78 9.76 10.26 16.86
CA CYS A 78 10.95 11.09 16.67
C CYS A 78 11.41 11.12 15.21
N ASP A 79 11.41 9.98 14.53
CA ASP A 79 11.76 9.90 13.10
C ASP A 79 10.75 10.66 12.22
N SER A 80 9.47 10.71 12.63
CA SER A 80 8.47 11.52 11.94
C SER A 80 8.78 13.02 12.01
N TYR A 81 9.26 13.52 13.16
CA TYR A 81 9.74 14.90 13.30
C TYR A 81 11.01 15.15 12.48
N LYS A 82 12.00 14.24 12.55
CA LYS A 82 13.23 14.36 11.75
C LYS A 82 12.94 14.46 10.25
N ARG A 83 11.98 13.67 9.76
CA ARG A 83 11.54 13.74 8.35
C ARG A 83 10.80 15.04 8.03
N PHE A 84 10.04 15.58 8.96
CA PHE A 84 9.40 16.88 8.80
C PHE A 84 10.43 18.00 8.71
N PHE A 85 11.40 18.06 9.62
CA PHE A 85 12.48 19.07 9.60
C PHE A 85 13.34 19.01 8.33
N LYS A 86 13.48 17.82 7.72
CA LYS A 86 14.15 17.64 6.43
C LYS A 86 13.25 17.95 5.21
N GLY A 87 12.03 18.39 5.41
CA GLY A 87 11.08 18.65 4.32
C GLY A 87 10.48 17.41 3.64
N TYR A 88 10.82 16.20 4.11
CA TYR A 88 10.36 14.95 3.49
C TYR A 88 8.91 14.56 3.83
N SER A 89 8.30 15.18 4.83
CA SER A 89 6.94 14.90 5.24
C SER A 89 6.26 16.13 5.85
N LYS A 90 4.92 16.09 5.90
CA LYS A 90 4.14 17.08 6.65
C LYS A 90 4.33 16.90 8.16
N PHE A 91 3.94 17.93 8.93
CA PHE A 91 3.98 17.92 10.39
C PHE A 91 3.31 16.66 10.97
N PRO A 92 3.95 15.98 11.96
CA PRO A 92 3.43 14.76 12.58
C PRO A 92 2.08 15.00 13.25
N ARG A 93 1.13 14.06 13.05
CA ARG A 93 -0.22 14.14 13.63
C ARG A 93 -0.44 13.06 14.67
N PHE A 94 -1.22 13.38 15.71
CA PHE A 94 -1.68 12.39 16.68
C PHE A 94 -2.44 11.25 16.00
N LYS A 95 -2.12 10.02 16.38
CA LYS A 95 -2.80 8.82 15.90
C LYS A 95 -4.11 8.61 16.64
N SER A 96 -5.20 8.37 15.90
CA SER A 96 -6.50 8.03 16.48
C SER A 96 -6.91 6.58 16.15
N LYS A 97 -7.72 5.98 17.03
CA LYS A 97 -8.25 4.62 16.82
C LYS A 97 -9.07 4.50 15.52
N LYS A 98 -9.75 5.58 15.11
CA LYS A 98 -10.66 5.59 13.94
C LYS A 98 -9.93 5.86 12.61
N LYS A 99 -8.88 6.71 12.64
CA LYS A 99 -8.26 7.24 11.39
C LYS A 99 -6.90 6.61 11.08
N SER A 100 -6.18 6.12 12.12
CA SER A 100 -4.83 5.60 11.92
C SER A 100 -4.84 4.08 11.75
N ARG A 101 -4.03 3.57 10.80
CA ARG A 101 -3.84 2.13 10.66
C ARG A 101 -3.13 1.57 11.89
N PRO A 102 -3.73 0.60 12.60
CA PRO A 102 -3.11 -0.01 13.75
C PRO A 102 -1.84 -0.76 13.37
N SER A 103 -0.75 -0.49 14.08
CA SER A 103 0.55 -1.15 13.87
C SER A 103 1.35 -1.17 15.17
N PHE A 104 2.10 -2.25 15.42
CA PHE A 104 3.13 -2.29 16.43
C PHE A 104 4.34 -3.11 15.96
N TYR A 105 5.49 -2.77 16.48
CA TYR A 105 6.76 -3.44 16.22
C TYR A 105 6.90 -4.69 17.08
N VAL A 106 7.51 -5.73 16.53
CA VAL A 106 7.96 -6.92 17.23
C VAL A 106 9.47 -6.95 17.17
N ASP A 107 10.12 -7.33 18.27
CA ASP A 107 11.58 -7.38 18.33
C ASP A 107 12.13 -8.42 17.32
N ASN A 108 13.12 -8.01 16.54
CA ASN A 108 13.69 -8.81 15.45
C ASN A 108 14.49 -10.03 15.95
N ILE A 109 15.01 -9.99 17.18
CA ILE A 109 15.75 -11.11 17.79
C ILE A 109 14.76 -12.10 18.45
N LYS A 110 13.68 -11.58 19.03
CA LYS A 110 12.73 -12.38 19.82
C LYS A 110 11.60 -12.98 19.01
N ILE A 111 11.36 -12.46 17.80
CA ILE A 111 10.43 -13.09 16.88
C ILE A 111 11.00 -14.42 16.39
N LYS A 112 10.14 -15.43 16.34
CA LYS A 112 10.50 -16.76 15.77
C LYS A 112 9.39 -17.21 14.86
N PHE A 113 9.76 -17.80 13.73
CA PHE A 113 8.83 -18.42 12.82
C PHE A 113 8.99 -19.94 12.87
N SER A 114 7.91 -20.65 12.67
CA SER A 114 7.87 -22.05 12.27
C SER A 114 7.05 -22.15 10.99
N ASP A 115 6.98 -23.33 10.39
CA ASP A 115 6.25 -23.57 9.14
C ASP A 115 4.82 -23.01 9.15
N THR A 116 4.18 -23.02 10.30
CA THR A 116 2.75 -22.71 10.44
C THR A 116 2.43 -21.60 11.43
N HIS A 117 3.39 -21.16 12.24
CA HIS A 117 3.15 -20.19 13.32
C HIS A 117 4.27 -19.14 13.44
N VAL A 118 3.93 -18.03 14.04
CA VAL A 118 4.89 -17.00 14.49
C VAL A 118 4.78 -16.81 15.99
N LYS A 119 5.93 -16.75 16.68
CA LYS A 119 6.02 -16.44 18.10
C LYS A 119 6.14 -14.93 18.27
N LEU A 120 5.19 -14.35 19.01
CA LEU A 120 5.16 -12.92 19.39
C LEU A 120 5.41 -12.79 20.89
N GLU A 121 6.08 -11.69 21.29
CA GLU A 121 6.39 -11.44 22.70
C GLU A 121 5.15 -11.09 23.53
N LYS A 122 5.09 -11.62 24.76
CA LYS A 122 4.15 -11.21 25.80
C LYS A 122 2.66 -11.12 25.37
N LEU A 123 2.20 -12.04 24.52
CA LEU A 123 0.75 -12.21 24.31
C LEU A 123 0.10 -12.96 25.49
N SER A 124 0.90 -13.68 26.27
CA SER A 124 0.48 -14.26 27.56
C SER A 124 1.53 -13.98 28.63
N ASN A 125 1.09 -13.80 29.85
CA ASN A 125 1.97 -13.87 31.02
C ASN A 125 2.27 -15.35 31.26
N SER A 126 3.51 -15.79 31.04
CA SER A 126 3.90 -17.16 31.32
C SER A 126 4.05 -17.32 32.84
N THR A 127 3.10 -17.96 33.47
CA THR A 127 3.34 -18.61 34.76
C THR A 127 4.06 -19.96 34.54
N LYS A 128 4.86 -20.42 35.52
CA LYS A 128 5.59 -21.72 35.42
C LYS A 128 4.70 -22.91 35.01
N LYS A 129 3.38 -22.84 35.26
CA LYS A 129 2.37 -23.86 34.91
C LYS A 129 1.80 -23.75 33.47
N ASN A 130 1.81 -22.57 32.85
CA ASN A 130 1.27 -22.37 31.50
C ASN A 130 2.39 -21.92 30.52
N LYS A 131 3.13 -22.89 29.98
CA LYS A 131 4.04 -22.64 28.89
C LYS A 131 3.28 -21.92 27.76
N ALA A 132 3.68 -20.72 27.49
CA ALA A 132 3.12 -19.66 26.66
C ALA A 132 2.62 -20.05 25.24
N LYS A 133 1.69 -21.00 25.12
CA LYS A 133 1.06 -21.39 23.84
C LYS A 133 0.39 -20.20 23.14
N LEU A 134 -0.10 -19.19 23.91
CA LEU A 134 -0.70 -17.96 23.35
C LEU A 134 0.28 -17.08 22.59
N ASN A 135 1.59 -17.18 22.81
CA ASN A 135 2.58 -16.41 22.09
C ASN A 135 2.76 -16.93 20.63
N TRP A 136 2.35 -18.15 20.34
CA TRP A 136 2.39 -18.71 19.00
C TRP A 136 1.07 -18.44 18.27
N VAL A 137 1.10 -17.59 17.25
CA VAL A 137 -0.05 -17.24 16.42
C VAL A 137 0.06 -17.95 15.08
N ARG A 138 -1.02 -18.63 14.68
CA ARG A 138 -1.08 -19.35 13.41
C ARG A 138 -0.97 -18.41 12.21
N LEU A 139 -0.22 -18.86 11.20
CA LEU A 139 -0.12 -18.24 9.87
C LEU A 139 -1.13 -18.86 8.90
N SER A 140 -1.61 -18.08 7.94
CA SER A 140 -2.47 -18.60 6.85
C SER A 140 -1.67 -19.31 5.75
N GLU A 141 -0.40 -19.00 5.65
CA GLU A 141 0.52 -19.49 4.64
C GLU A 141 1.61 -20.32 5.34
N LYS A 142 1.88 -21.50 4.83
CA LYS A 142 2.93 -22.37 5.35
C LYS A 142 4.25 -22.07 4.63
N ASN A 143 5.37 -22.19 5.32
CA ASN A 143 6.75 -22.13 4.77
C ASN A 143 7.06 -20.91 3.91
N ARG A 144 6.29 -19.80 4.08
CA ARG A 144 6.49 -18.59 3.28
C ARG A 144 7.65 -17.72 3.76
N ILE A 145 7.91 -17.74 5.06
CA ILE A 145 8.95 -16.92 5.69
C ILE A 145 10.11 -17.84 6.03
N PRO A 146 11.31 -17.60 5.48
CA PRO A 146 12.51 -18.37 5.82
C PRO A 146 12.77 -18.32 7.34
N THR A 147 13.28 -19.42 7.91
CA THR A 147 13.52 -19.53 9.37
C THR A 147 14.98 -19.33 9.74
N ASP A 148 15.88 -19.38 8.77
CA ASP A 148 17.33 -19.34 8.86
C ASP A 148 17.95 -18.00 8.47
N CYS A 149 17.15 -16.92 8.51
CA CYS A 149 17.57 -15.59 8.12
C CYS A 149 17.34 -14.55 9.22
N LYS A 150 18.04 -13.43 9.11
CA LYS A 150 17.88 -12.26 9.98
C LYS A 150 16.61 -11.49 9.60
N TYR A 151 15.74 -11.27 10.57
CA TYR A 151 14.52 -10.48 10.37
C TYR A 151 14.78 -8.99 10.63
N ILE A 152 14.26 -8.15 9.73
CA ILE A 152 14.40 -6.70 9.79
C ILE A 152 13.04 -6.06 9.98
N ASN A 153 12.91 -5.20 11.00
CA ASN A 153 11.73 -4.38 11.29
C ASN A 153 10.38 -5.14 11.25
N PRO A 154 10.23 -6.26 11.99
CA PRO A 154 8.96 -6.99 11.99
C PRO A 154 7.83 -6.14 12.54
N ARG A 155 6.68 -6.11 11.86
CA ARG A 155 5.51 -5.36 12.30
C ARG A 155 4.23 -6.15 12.15
N VAL A 156 3.41 -6.11 13.20
CA VAL A 156 2.03 -6.59 13.15
C VAL A 156 1.13 -5.41 12.83
N THR A 157 0.22 -5.60 11.86
CA THR A 157 -0.74 -4.57 11.44
C THR A 157 -2.15 -5.17 11.39
N PHE A 158 -3.17 -4.29 11.47
CA PHE A 158 -4.56 -4.66 11.31
C PHE A 158 -5.22 -3.76 10.28
N ASP A 159 -5.91 -4.35 9.31
CA ASP A 159 -6.57 -3.62 8.21
C ASP A 159 -8.07 -3.40 8.44
N GLY A 160 -8.55 -3.70 9.65
CA GLY A 160 -9.97 -3.65 10.01
C GLY A 160 -10.69 -5.00 9.86
N VAL A 161 -10.11 -5.96 9.14
CA VAL A 161 -10.64 -7.32 8.95
C VAL A 161 -9.65 -8.37 9.41
N ASN A 162 -8.40 -8.29 8.96
CA ASN A 162 -7.35 -9.27 9.15
C ASN A 162 -6.14 -8.70 9.86
N PHE A 163 -5.43 -9.56 10.57
CA PHE A 163 -4.12 -9.26 11.15
C PHE A 163 -3.03 -9.73 10.18
N TRP A 164 -2.04 -8.89 9.98
CA TRP A 164 -0.92 -9.14 9.10
C TRP A 164 0.39 -9.04 9.86
N ILE A 165 1.36 -9.84 9.50
CA ILE A 165 2.75 -9.66 9.88
C ILE A 165 3.57 -9.41 8.63
N SER A 166 4.43 -8.41 8.70
CA SER A 166 5.44 -8.12 7.68
C SER A 166 6.82 -8.16 8.32
N VAL A 167 7.78 -8.73 7.63
CA VAL A 167 9.20 -8.75 8.01
C VAL A 167 10.03 -8.43 6.79
N GLY A 168 11.10 -7.67 6.97
CA GLY A 168 12.17 -7.58 5.99
C GLY A 168 13.12 -8.75 6.19
N ILE A 169 13.67 -9.25 5.10
CA ILE A 169 14.79 -10.21 5.07
C ILE A 169 15.85 -9.67 4.11
N GLU A 170 17.10 -9.97 4.38
CA GLU A 170 18.18 -9.78 3.41
C GLU A 170 18.06 -10.88 2.36
N TYR A 171 18.14 -10.52 1.10
CA TYR A 171 18.03 -11.44 -0.02
C TYR A 171 19.12 -11.09 -1.03
N GLU A 172 19.97 -12.05 -1.33
CA GLU A 172 20.91 -11.93 -2.44
C GLU A 172 20.16 -12.15 -3.74
N ASN A 173 20.14 -11.15 -4.59
CA ASN A 173 19.50 -11.22 -5.88
C ASN A 173 20.56 -11.49 -6.95
N ASN A 174 20.59 -12.72 -7.46
CA ASN A 174 21.40 -13.07 -8.63
C ASN A 174 20.67 -12.47 -9.86
N LEU A 175 21.06 -11.25 -10.21
CA LEU A 175 20.47 -10.52 -11.32
C LEU A 175 20.97 -11.10 -12.63
N GLU A 176 20.06 -11.66 -13.40
CA GLU A 176 20.31 -11.89 -14.82
C GLU A 176 20.17 -10.54 -15.56
N LEU A 177 21.09 -10.24 -16.45
CA LEU A 177 21.03 -9.01 -17.23
C LEU A 177 19.83 -9.03 -18.18
N PRO A 178 19.16 -7.88 -18.39
CA PRO A 178 18.13 -7.74 -19.40
C PRO A 178 18.73 -8.03 -20.80
N THR A 179 18.00 -8.79 -21.60
CA THR A 179 18.50 -9.25 -22.91
C THR A 179 17.58 -8.90 -24.07
N ASN A 180 16.34 -8.50 -23.78
CA ASN A 180 15.32 -8.25 -24.80
C ASN A 180 15.15 -6.75 -25.10
N GLU A 181 14.55 -6.44 -26.24
CA GLU A 181 14.25 -5.06 -26.64
C GLU A 181 13.46 -4.32 -25.55
N GLY A 182 13.59 -2.99 -25.57
CA GLY A 182 12.84 -2.13 -24.65
C GLY A 182 11.33 -2.17 -24.93
N ILE A 183 10.54 -1.91 -23.90
CA ILE A 183 9.08 -1.90 -23.99
C ILE A 183 8.54 -0.50 -23.69
N GLY A 184 7.77 0.06 -24.64
CA GLY A 184 6.92 1.23 -24.43
C GLY A 184 5.51 0.79 -24.02
N MET A 185 4.88 1.49 -23.07
CA MET A 185 3.54 1.15 -22.61
C MET A 185 2.64 2.37 -22.51
N ASP A 186 1.50 2.30 -23.21
CA ASP A 186 0.38 3.23 -23.07
C ASP A 186 -0.61 2.73 -21.99
N LEU A 187 -1.00 3.61 -21.06
CA LEU A 187 -1.89 3.28 -19.95
C LEU A 187 -3.29 3.85 -20.18
N GLY A 188 -4.30 2.98 -20.23
CA GLY A 188 -5.65 3.37 -20.55
C GLY A 188 -6.74 2.96 -19.56
N ILE A 189 -7.94 3.52 -19.76
CA ILE A 189 -9.16 3.13 -19.03
C ILE A 189 -9.87 1.96 -19.72
N LYS A 190 -9.75 1.84 -21.04
CA LYS A 190 -10.35 0.73 -21.82
C LYS A 190 -9.62 -0.57 -21.48
N ASP A 191 -8.35 -0.57 -21.67
CA ASP A 191 -7.40 -1.59 -21.26
C ASP A 191 -6.46 -1.00 -20.21
N LEU A 192 -5.80 -1.81 -19.41
CA LEU A 192 -4.88 -1.33 -18.37
C LEU A 192 -3.61 -0.79 -18.96
N ALA A 193 -3.02 -1.55 -19.87
CA ALA A 193 -1.81 -1.21 -20.60
C ALA A 193 -1.79 -1.88 -21.97
N ILE A 194 -1.28 -1.17 -22.96
CA ILE A 194 -0.96 -1.68 -24.30
C ILE A 194 0.53 -1.50 -24.48
N CYS A 195 1.23 -2.58 -24.82
CA CYS A 195 2.67 -2.62 -24.94
C CYS A 195 3.10 -2.60 -26.42
N SER A 196 4.28 -2.07 -26.69
CA SER A 196 4.87 -2.03 -28.04
C SER A 196 5.16 -3.42 -28.63
N ASP A 197 5.26 -4.44 -27.80
CA ASP A 197 5.38 -5.86 -28.16
C ASP A 197 4.02 -6.55 -28.47
N LYS A 198 2.97 -5.75 -28.74
CA LYS A 198 1.59 -6.18 -29.06
C LYS A 198 0.83 -6.83 -27.89
N ASN A 199 1.39 -6.88 -26.70
CA ASN A 199 0.69 -7.42 -25.54
C ASN A 199 -0.30 -6.40 -24.97
N ILE A 200 -1.54 -6.86 -24.70
CA ILE A 200 -2.63 -6.03 -24.20
C ILE A 200 -3.11 -6.57 -22.86
N TYR A 201 -2.97 -5.77 -21.81
CA TYR A 201 -3.47 -6.07 -20.46
C TYR A 201 -4.86 -5.48 -20.27
N LYS A 202 -5.86 -6.35 -20.21
CA LYS A 202 -7.26 -5.95 -20.10
C LYS A 202 -7.60 -5.29 -18.75
N ASN A 203 -8.61 -4.44 -18.75
CA ASN A 203 -9.12 -3.82 -17.52
C ASN A 203 -9.88 -4.83 -16.67
N ILE A 204 -9.28 -5.27 -15.54
CA ILE A 204 -9.87 -6.24 -14.60
C ILE A 204 -11.23 -5.78 -14.05
N ASN A 205 -11.46 -4.45 -13.96
CA ASN A 205 -12.70 -3.88 -13.43
C ASN A 205 -13.91 -4.11 -14.34
N LYS A 206 -13.68 -4.44 -15.61
CA LYS A 206 -14.75 -4.76 -16.58
C LYS A 206 -15.23 -6.20 -16.51
N THR A 207 -14.54 -7.06 -15.77
CA THR A 207 -14.91 -8.48 -15.65
C THR A 207 -16.22 -8.67 -14.91
N SER A 208 -16.99 -9.72 -15.26
CA SER A 208 -18.25 -10.06 -14.60
C SER A 208 -18.09 -10.28 -13.10
N LYS A 209 -16.97 -10.89 -12.69
CA LYS A 209 -16.62 -11.13 -11.28
C LYS A 209 -16.52 -9.82 -10.49
N VAL A 210 -15.78 -8.83 -10.98
CA VAL A 210 -15.61 -7.53 -10.31
C VAL A 210 -16.92 -6.75 -10.32
N LYS A 211 -17.65 -6.74 -11.45
CA LYS A 211 -18.99 -6.09 -11.54
C LYS A 211 -20.00 -6.65 -10.52
N LYS A 212 -20.02 -7.97 -10.31
CA LYS A 212 -20.89 -8.61 -9.29
C LYS A 212 -20.53 -8.14 -7.87
N ILE A 213 -19.23 -8.05 -7.53
CA ILE A 213 -18.77 -7.58 -6.21
C ILE A 213 -19.07 -6.09 -6.03
N GLU A 214 -18.89 -5.26 -7.06
CA GLU A 214 -19.26 -3.83 -7.05
C GLU A 214 -20.79 -3.62 -6.85
N LYS A 215 -21.62 -4.48 -7.47
CA LYS A 215 -23.08 -4.47 -7.24
C LYS A 215 -23.41 -4.80 -5.78
N LYS A 216 -22.74 -5.83 -5.19
CA LYS A 216 -22.90 -6.18 -3.78
C LYS A 216 -22.46 -5.01 -2.88
N ARG A 217 -21.32 -4.37 -3.16
CA ARG A 217 -20.84 -3.19 -2.42
C ARG A 217 -21.89 -2.07 -2.38
N ARG A 218 -22.42 -1.70 -3.54
CA ARG A 218 -23.46 -0.63 -3.64
C ARG A 218 -24.73 -0.99 -2.87
N ARG A 219 -25.16 -2.26 -2.90
CA ARG A 219 -26.31 -2.73 -2.12
C ARG A 219 -26.07 -2.59 -0.63
N LEU A 220 -24.93 -3.02 -0.12
CA LEU A 220 -24.56 -2.86 1.29
C LEU A 220 -24.48 -1.38 1.72
N GLN A 221 -23.90 -0.52 0.89
CA GLN A 221 -23.84 0.92 1.17
C GLN A 221 -25.25 1.51 1.33
N ARG A 222 -26.19 1.19 0.42
CA ARG A 222 -27.58 1.64 0.52
C ARG A 222 -28.29 1.11 1.77
N GLN A 223 -28.08 -0.16 2.13
CA GLN A 223 -28.65 -0.75 3.35
C GLN A 223 -28.11 -0.06 4.61
N ILE A 224 -26.82 0.24 4.64
CA ILE A 224 -26.20 0.97 5.77
C ILE A 224 -26.78 2.37 5.88
N SER A 225 -26.85 3.13 4.78
CA SER A 225 -27.40 4.49 4.77
C SER A 225 -28.87 4.51 5.29
N ARG A 226 -29.73 3.61 4.78
CA ARG A 226 -31.12 3.50 5.25
C ARG A 226 -31.19 3.20 6.75
N LYS A 227 -30.33 2.29 7.27
CA LYS A 227 -30.31 1.98 8.70
C LYS A 227 -29.80 3.13 9.56
N TYR A 228 -28.88 3.94 9.05
CA TYR A 228 -28.47 5.16 9.74
C TYR A 228 -29.62 6.16 9.82
N GLU A 229 -30.33 6.41 8.72
CA GLU A 229 -31.50 7.31 8.73
C GLU A 229 -32.59 6.84 9.69
N LEU A 230 -32.91 5.53 9.71
CA LEU A 230 -33.88 4.94 10.65
C LEU A 230 -33.46 5.04 12.14
N ASN A 231 -32.18 5.27 12.41
CA ASN A 231 -31.65 5.40 13.77
C ASN A 231 -31.09 6.82 14.01
N ARG A 232 -31.68 7.81 13.37
CA ARG A 232 -31.32 9.22 13.54
C ARG A 232 -31.95 9.75 14.82
N GLU A 233 -31.12 10.38 15.66
CA GLU A 233 -31.53 11.03 16.90
C GLU A 233 -31.05 12.51 16.82
N GLY A 234 -31.93 13.40 16.38
CA GLY A 234 -31.60 14.80 16.13
C GLY A 234 -30.52 14.97 15.05
N ARG A 235 -29.37 15.55 15.44
CA ARG A 235 -28.20 15.72 14.55
C ARG A 235 -27.22 14.55 14.58
N SER A 236 -27.48 13.51 15.38
CA SER A 236 -26.60 12.34 15.53
C SER A 236 -27.27 11.05 15.07
N TYR A 237 -26.51 9.98 14.97
CA TYR A 237 -26.99 8.65 14.56
C TYR A 237 -26.61 7.61 15.62
N LYS A 238 -27.57 6.82 16.07
CA LYS A 238 -27.32 5.71 16.96
C LYS A 238 -26.77 4.51 16.19
N LYS A 239 -25.59 4.06 16.53
CA LYS A 239 -24.90 2.96 15.86
C LYS A 239 -25.27 1.61 16.46
N THR A 240 -26.28 0.95 15.90
CA THR A 240 -26.79 -0.36 16.34
C THR A 240 -25.83 -1.50 15.98
N SER A 241 -26.01 -2.67 16.64
CA SER A 241 -25.23 -3.88 16.32
C SER A 241 -25.39 -4.35 14.88
N ASN A 242 -26.58 -4.17 14.29
CA ASN A 242 -26.81 -4.52 12.89
C ASN A 242 -26.07 -3.60 11.93
N ILE A 243 -25.99 -2.29 12.21
CA ILE A 243 -25.16 -1.35 11.43
C ILE A 243 -23.70 -1.80 11.49
N LYS A 244 -23.17 -2.13 12.68
CA LYS A 244 -21.78 -2.61 12.85
C LYS A 244 -21.50 -3.90 12.04
N LYS A 245 -22.47 -4.84 11.99
CA LYS A 245 -22.34 -6.07 11.19
C LYS A 245 -22.27 -5.76 9.69
N LEU A 246 -23.15 -4.90 9.18
CA LEU A 246 -23.15 -4.51 7.76
C LEU A 246 -21.90 -3.71 7.37
N GLU A 247 -21.44 -2.80 8.22
CA GLU A 247 -20.18 -2.08 7.98
C GLU A 247 -18.99 -3.03 7.89
N LYS A 248 -18.93 -4.05 8.77
CA LYS A 248 -17.87 -5.07 8.72
C LYS A 248 -17.95 -5.88 7.41
N GLU A 249 -19.15 -6.19 6.93
CA GLU A 249 -19.33 -6.86 5.65
C GLU A 249 -18.92 -5.97 4.48
N LEU A 250 -19.33 -4.70 4.48
CA LEU A 250 -18.90 -3.72 3.48
C LEU A 250 -17.37 -3.58 3.44
N LEU A 251 -16.72 -3.54 4.61
CA LEU A 251 -15.26 -3.49 4.71
C LEU A 251 -14.60 -4.70 4.05
N LYS A 252 -15.12 -5.92 4.29
CA LYS A 252 -14.64 -7.15 3.65
C LYS A 252 -14.78 -7.10 2.12
N VAL A 253 -15.92 -6.59 1.63
CA VAL A 253 -16.18 -6.45 0.19
C VAL A 253 -15.22 -5.44 -0.44
N ASN A 254 -15.02 -4.29 0.20
CA ASN A 254 -14.05 -3.29 -0.26
C ASN A 254 -12.63 -3.87 -0.33
N GLN A 255 -12.22 -4.59 0.71
CA GLN A 255 -10.90 -5.23 0.74
C GLN A 255 -10.73 -6.29 -0.35
N ARG A 256 -11.79 -7.09 -0.61
CA ARG A 256 -11.77 -8.06 -1.71
C ARG A 256 -11.56 -7.39 -3.06
N LEU A 257 -12.22 -6.26 -3.33
CA LEU A 257 -12.03 -5.48 -4.56
C LEU A 257 -10.60 -4.95 -4.66
N THR A 258 -10.08 -4.39 -3.58
CA THR A 258 -8.69 -3.92 -3.52
C THR A 258 -7.70 -5.06 -3.77
N ASN A 259 -7.88 -6.20 -3.13
CA ASN A 259 -7.00 -7.35 -3.29
C ASN A 259 -7.02 -7.91 -4.72
N ILE A 260 -8.19 -7.97 -5.37
CA ILE A 260 -8.30 -8.41 -6.77
C ILE A 260 -7.49 -7.48 -7.68
N ARG A 261 -7.62 -6.15 -7.51
CA ARG A 261 -6.89 -5.16 -8.30
C ARG A 261 -5.38 -5.27 -8.06
N HIS A 262 -4.96 -5.28 -6.82
CA HIS A 262 -3.53 -5.39 -6.47
C HIS A 262 -2.91 -6.69 -6.96
N ASN A 263 -3.60 -7.82 -6.80
CA ASN A 263 -3.11 -9.10 -7.30
C ASN A 263 -2.96 -9.08 -8.82
N TYR A 264 -3.94 -8.54 -9.53
CA TYR A 264 -3.87 -8.39 -10.99
C TYR A 264 -2.68 -7.52 -11.41
N LEU A 265 -2.51 -6.35 -10.77
CA LEU A 265 -1.35 -5.48 -11.03
C LEU A 265 -0.02 -6.19 -10.77
N HIS A 266 0.08 -6.93 -9.66
CA HIS A 266 1.30 -7.68 -9.35
C HIS A 266 1.60 -8.77 -10.38
N GLN A 267 0.60 -9.50 -10.83
CA GLN A 267 0.75 -10.51 -11.89
C GLN A 267 1.20 -9.85 -13.20
N THR A 268 0.48 -8.82 -13.65
CA THR A 268 0.79 -8.07 -14.88
C THR A 268 2.20 -7.48 -14.84
N THR A 269 2.55 -6.77 -13.78
CA THR A 269 3.87 -6.13 -13.68
C THR A 269 5.00 -7.16 -13.53
N THR A 270 4.76 -8.31 -12.90
CA THR A 270 5.76 -9.40 -12.86
C THR A 270 5.94 -10.03 -14.24
N GLU A 271 4.86 -10.27 -14.95
CA GLU A 271 4.91 -10.82 -16.32
C GLU A 271 5.71 -9.91 -17.26
N ILE A 272 5.49 -8.59 -17.20
CA ILE A 272 6.25 -7.61 -18.02
C ILE A 272 7.74 -7.68 -17.68
N ILE A 273 8.10 -7.65 -16.40
CA ILE A 273 9.49 -7.71 -15.95
C ILE A 273 10.17 -9.04 -16.31
N ASN A 274 9.45 -10.14 -16.24
CA ASN A 274 10.00 -11.47 -16.58
C ASN A 274 10.36 -11.62 -18.06
N ARG A 275 9.93 -10.69 -18.93
CA ARG A 275 10.38 -10.60 -20.32
C ARG A 275 11.80 -10.05 -20.45
N LYS A 276 12.39 -9.54 -19.38
CA LYS A 276 13.75 -9.00 -19.29
C LYS A 276 14.06 -7.93 -20.35
N PRO A 277 13.18 -6.90 -20.52
CA PRO A 277 13.47 -5.80 -21.44
C PRO A 277 14.66 -4.97 -20.92
N ILE A 278 15.48 -4.43 -21.81
CA ILE A 278 16.59 -3.54 -21.43
C ILE A 278 16.10 -2.23 -20.81
N PHE A 279 14.95 -1.73 -21.23
CA PHE A 279 14.27 -0.60 -20.61
C PHE A 279 12.74 -0.73 -20.70
N ILE A 280 12.06 0.00 -19.82
CA ILE A 280 10.59 0.17 -19.85
C ILE A 280 10.27 1.65 -19.83
N VAL A 281 9.44 2.11 -20.78
CA VAL A 281 8.96 3.48 -20.86
C VAL A 281 7.49 3.55 -20.50
N LEU A 282 7.15 4.44 -19.56
CA LEU A 282 5.78 4.79 -19.19
C LEU A 282 5.49 6.26 -19.43
N GLU A 283 4.25 6.54 -19.79
CA GLU A 283 3.74 7.91 -19.90
C GLU A 283 3.63 8.59 -18.51
N ASN A 284 4.04 9.87 -18.42
CA ASN A 284 3.86 10.70 -17.20
C ASN A 284 2.41 11.16 -17.05
N LEU A 285 1.53 10.27 -16.61
CA LEU A 285 0.11 10.56 -16.45
C LEU A 285 -0.17 11.54 -15.31
N ASN A 286 -0.89 12.63 -15.59
CA ASN A 286 -1.41 13.51 -14.55
C ASN A 286 -2.65 12.90 -13.85
N VAL A 287 -2.44 11.81 -13.09
CA VAL A 287 -3.50 11.10 -12.38
C VAL A 287 -4.31 12.04 -11.46
N LYS A 288 -3.66 12.99 -10.80
CA LYS A 288 -4.36 13.97 -9.94
C LYS A 288 -5.29 14.89 -10.74
N GLY A 289 -4.87 15.32 -11.92
CA GLY A 289 -5.71 16.09 -12.85
C GLY A 289 -6.90 15.27 -13.37
N MET A 290 -6.64 14.03 -13.80
CA MET A 290 -7.68 13.12 -14.27
C MET A 290 -8.74 12.83 -13.19
N MET A 291 -8.35 12.75 -11.91
CA MET A 291 -9.26 12.55 -10.77
C MET A 291 -10.18 13.75 -10.49
N LYS A 292 -9.88 14.96 -10.99
CA LYS A 292 -10.77 16.12 -10.89
C LYS A 292 -11.99 16.00 -11.81
N ASN A 293 -11.89 15.25 -12.90
CA ASN A 293 -13.01 15.01 -13.81
C ASN A 293 -13.98 14.02 -13.17
N LYS A 294 -15.19 14.46 -12.80
CA LYS A 294 -16.23 13.68 -12.12
C LYS A 294 -16.64 12.42 -12.90
N HIS A 295 -16.62 12.47 -14.22
CA HIS A 295 -17.00 11.34 -15.09
C HIS A 295 -15.92 10.26 -15.16
N LEU A 296 -14.64 10.63 -15.10
CA LEU A 296 -13.51 9.71 -15.20
C LEU A 296 -12.92 9.27 -13.86
N ALA A 297 -13.09 10.07 -12.80
CA ALA A 297 -12.47 9.88 -11.50
C ALA A 297 -12.59 8.45 -10.94
N LYS A 298 -13.79 7.86 -11.06
CA LYS A 298 -14.04 6.49 -10.60
C LYS A 298 -13.27 5.46 -11.41
N ALA A 299 -13.23 5.60 -12.73
CA ALA A 299 -12.51 4.67 -13.61
C ALA A 299 -11.00 4.77 -13.38
N VAL A 300 -10.46 5.98 -13.31
CA VAL A 300 -9.05 6.28 -13.00
C VAL A 300 -8.66 5.69 -11.64
N GLN A 301 -9.46 5.93 -10.60
CA GLN A 301 -9.23 5.36 -9.27
C GLN A 301 -9.19 3.82 -9.28
N GLN A 302 -10.07 3.20 -10.07
CA GLN A 302 -10.19 1.74 -10.15
C GLN A 302 -9.03 1.07 -10.92
N GLN A 303 -8.42 1.79 -11.87
CA GLN A 303 -7.23 1.30 -12.59
C GLN A 303 -5.97 1.28 -11.72
N CYS A 304 -5.92 2.12 -10.67
CA CYS A 304 -4.77 2.18 -9.76
C CYS A 304 -3.46 2.51 -10.51
N PHE A 305 -3.45 3.43 -11.48
CA PHE A 305 -2.29 3.80 -12.29
C PHE A 305 -1.04 4.10 -11.48
N TYR A 306 -1.17 4.87 -10.39
CA TYR A 306 -0.03 5.16 -9.50
C TYR A 306 0.60 3.90 -8.92
N GLU A 307 -0.21 2.91 -8.53
CA GLU A 307 0.28 1.64 -7.99
C GLU A 307 0.93 0.78 -9.07
N PHE A 308 0.41 0.80 -10.30
CA PHE A 308 1.02 0.15 -11.46
C PHE A 308 2.42 0.74 -11.73
N TYR A 309 2.49 2.08 -11.85
CA TYR A 309 3.74 2.82 -12.01
C TYR A 309 4.76 2.47 -10.93
N ARG A 310 4.35 2.57 -9.66
CA ARG A 310 5.20 2.24 -8.51
C ARG A 310 5.73 0.81 -8.57
N GLN A 311 4.89 -0.14 -9.00
CA GLN A 311 5.30 -1.55 -9.11
C GLN A 311 6.29 -1.78 -10.25
N ILE A 312 6.08 -1.20 -11.41
CA ILE A 312 7.05 -1.25 -12.51
C ILE A 312 8.37 -0.65 -12.06
N GLN A 313 8.36 0.55 -11.50
CA GLN A 313 9.57 1.27 -11.09
C GLN A 313 10.46 0.46 -10.14
N TYR A 314 9.92 -0.05 -9.01
CA TYR A 314 10.76 -0.80 -8.08
C TYR A 314 11.16 -2.18 -8.61
N LYS A 315 10.32 -2.81 -9.42
CA LYS A 315 10.66 -4.10 -10.04
C LYS A 315 11.74 -3.94 -11.11
N CYS A 316 11.71 -2.87 -11.89
CA CYS A 316 12.80 -2.51 -12.80
C CYS A 316 14.12 -2.36 -12.04
N LEU A 317 14.10 -1.58 -10.94
CA LEU A 317 15.29 -1.42 -10.08
C LEU A 317 15.81 -2.77 -9.55
N TRP A 318 14.92 -3.66 -9.13
CA TRP A 318 15.30 -4.98 -8.61
C TRP A 318 15.80 -5.95 -9.67
N ASN A 319 15.51 -5.70 -10.95
CA ASN A 319 15.90 -6.58 -12.07
C ASN A 319 16.88 -5.92 -13.04
N ASN A 320 17.51 -4.83 -12.63
CA ASN A 320 18.49 -4.09 -13.42
C ASN A 320 17.95 -3.62 -14.79
N ILE A 321 16.65 -3.35 -14.88
CA ILE A 321 15.96 -2.82 -16.06
C ILE A 321 15.93 -1.29 -15.95
N LYS A 322 16.29 -0.57 -17.01
CA LYS A 322 16.20 0.90 -17.04
C LYS A 322 14.74 1.34 -17.07
N PHE A 323 14.30 2.09 -16.06
CA PHE A 323 12.95 2.67 -16.02
C PHE A 323 13.00 4.10 -16.54
N ILE A 324 12.18 4.42 -17.54
CA ILE A 324 12.12 5.72 -18.20
C ILE A 324 10.68 6.24 -18.07
N GLU A 325 10.54 7.48 -17.64
CA GLU A 325 9.29 8.22 -17.69
C GLU A 325 9.36 9.22 -18.84
N SER A 326 8.41 9.17 -19.79
CA SER A 326 8.39 10.11 -20.90
C SER A 326 8.04 11.52 -20.42
N ASP A 327 8.42 12.52 -21.20
CA ASP A 327 7.97 13.86 -20.95
C ASP A 327 6.44 13.94 -20.95
N ARG A 328 5.89 14.75 -20.04
CA ARG A 328 4.43 14.87 -19.87
C ARG A 328 3.70 15.29 -21.13
N PHE A 329 4.34 16.06 -21.97
CA PHE A 329 3.76 16.59 -23.20
C PHE A 329 4.27 15.90 -24.46
N TYR A 330 4.99 14.78 -24.30
CA TYR A 330 5.41 13.97 -25.43
C TYR A 330 4.17 13.49 -26.20
N PRO A 331 4.06 13.82 -27.52
CA PRO A 331 2.85 13.55 -28.30
C PRO A 331 2.75 12.10 -28.77
N SER A 332 2.92 11.12 -27.87
CA SER A 332 2.97 9.68 -28.18
C SER A 332 1.82 9.21 -29.07
N SER A 333 0.58 9.63 -28.77
CA SER A 333 -0.61 9.23 -29.55
C SER A 333 -0.82 10.03 -30.85
N LYS A 334 -0.17 11.19 -30.99
CA LYS A 334 -0.31 12.06 -32.19
C LYS A 334 0.80 11.84 -33.23
N THR A 335 1.91 11.25 -32.83
CA THR A 335 3.06 10.96 -33.71
C THR A 335 2.81 9.67 -34.45
N CYS A 336 3.11 9.64 -35.73
CA CYS A 336 3.10 8.40 -36.54
C CYS A 336 4.29 7.53 -36.12
N SER A 337 4.02 6.28 -35.74
CA SER A 337 5.10 5.35 -35.39
C SER A 337 5.94 4.91 -36.62
N GLU A 338 5.44 5.07 -37.83
CA GLU A 338 6.19 4.72 -39.05
C GLU A 338 7.08 5.89 -39.53
N CYS A 339 6.50 7.05 -39.85
CA CYS A 339 7.23 8.14 -40.49
C CYS A 339 7.59 9.32 -39.55
N GLY A 340 7.12 9.30 -38.29
CA GLY A 340 7.41 10.35 -37.30
C GLY A 340 6.58 11.66 -37.45
N SER A 341 5.72 11.77 -38.46
CA SER A 341 4.86 12.95 -38.63
C SER A 341 3.92 13.15 -37.44
N VAL A 342 3.65 14.41 -37.07
CA VAL A 342 2.84 14.73 -35.89
C VAL A 342 1.53 15.37 -36.31
N LYS A 343 0.40 14.74 -36.02
CA LYS A 343 -0.92 15.30 -36.26
C LYS A 343 -1.20 16.50 -35.34
N LYS A 344 -1.69 17.59 -35.94
CA LYS A 344 -2.09 18.79 -35.19
C LYS A 344 -3.26 18.49 -34.22
N GLN A 345 -4.25 17.75 -34.68
CA GLN A 345 -5.43 17.37 -33.88
C GLN A 345 -5.71 15.88 -33.97
N LEU A 346 -6.08 15.28 -32.86
CA LEU A 346 -6.56 13.89 -32.75
C LEU A 346 -7.68 13.85 -31.71
N LYS A 347 -8.88 13.48 -32.10
CA LYS A 347 -10.04 13.41 -31.19
C LYS A 347 -9.92 12.18 -30.28
N LEU A 348 -10.36 12.30 -29.03
CA LEU A 348 -10.36 11.18 -28.07
C LEU A 348 -11.27 10.01 -28.50
N SER A 349 -12.24 10.26 -29.37
CA SER A 349 -13.13 9.23 -29.93
C SER A 349 -12.48 8.40 -31.03
N GLU A 350 -11.45 8.94 -31.69
CA GLU A 350 -10.73 8.22 -32.75
C GLU A 350 -9.89 7.10 -32.13
N ARG A 351 -10.13 5.87 -32.57
CA ARG A 351 -9.43 4.68 -32.08
C ARG A 351 -8.35 4.19 -33.02
N GLU A 352 -8.50 4.51 -34.29
CA GLU A 352 -7.52 4.26 -35.33
C GLU A 352 -6.75 5.56 -35.60
N TYR A 353 -5.46 5.44 -35.68
CA TYR A 353 -4.57 6.49 -36.14
C TYR A 353 -4.32 6.27 -37.63
N ILE A 354 -4.68 7.26 -38.45
CA ILE A 354 -4.46 7.25 -39.90
C ILE A 354 -3.46 8.37 -40.19
N CYS A 355 -2.27 8.04 -40.68
CA CYS A 355 -1.25 9.03 -41.04
C CYS A 355 -1.60 9.68 -42.37
N GLU A 356 -1.59 11.02 -42.42
CA GLU A 356 -1.85 11.79 -43.66
C GLU A 356 -0.65 11.83 -44.56
N GLU A 357 0.57 11.62 -44.04
CA GLU A 357 1.82 11.68 -44.81
C GLU A 357 2.18 10.33 -45.44
N CYS A 358 2.16 9.21 -44.67
CA CYS A 358 2.59 7.92 -45.16
C CYS A 358 1.44 6.90 -45.35
N GLY A 359 0.19 7.29 -45.06
CA GLY A 359 -0.98 6.40 -45.20
C GLY A 359 -1.07 5.28 -44.15
N CYS A 360 -0.18 5.22 -43.14
CA CYS A 360 -0.21 4.19 -42.12
C CYS A 360 -1.53 4.21 -41.35
N VAL A 361 -2.18 3.04 -41.22
CA VAL A 361 -3.38 2.83 -40.41
C VAL A 361 -3.06 1.87 -39.29
N ILE A 362 -3.22 2.32 -38.01
CA ILE A 362 -2.81 1.58 -36.81
C ILE A 362 -3.74 1.90 -35.65
N ASP A 363 -3.92 0.96 -34.71
CA ASP A 363 -4.60 1.27 -33.43
C ASP A 363 -3.85 2.40 -32.70
N ARG A 364 -4.60 3.41 -32.26
CA ARG A 364 -4.03 4.62 -31.67
C ARG A 364 -3.21 4.34 -30.42
N ASP A 365 -3.72 3.48 -29.53
CA ASP A 365 -3.11 3.20 -28.24
C ASP A 365 -1.86 2.30 -28.45
N TYR A 366 -1.89 1.42 -29.47
CA TYR A 366 -0.70 0.67 -29.92
C TYR A 366 0.34 1.58 -30.57
N ASN A 367 -0.06 2.51 -31.46
CA ASN A 367 0.84 3.52 -32.03
C ASN A 367 1.55 4.31 -30.93
N ALA A 368 0.81 4.74 -29.87
CA ALA A 368 1.39 5.44 -28.74
C ALA A 368 2.44 4.58 -28.00
N SER A 369 2.19 3.29 -27.81
CA SER A 369 3.14 2.39 -27.15
C SER A 369 4.44 2.21 -27.95
N VAL A 370 4.35 2.12 -29.30
CA VAL A 370 5.53 2.06 -30.18
C VAL A 370 6.33 3.35 -30.12
N ASN A 371 5.66 4.51 -30.12
CA ASN A 371 6.33 5.81 -30.00
C ASN A 371 7.03 5.96 -28.63
N LEU A 372 6.43 5.47 -27.55
CA LEU A 372 7.08 5.44 -26.23
C LEU A 372 8.32 4.53 -26.26
N MET A 373 8.28 3.40 -26.93
CA MET A 373 9.45 2.53 -27.09
C MET A 373 10.57 3.23 -27.85
N LYS A 374 10.25 3.89 -28.99
CA LYS A 374 11.21 4.71 -29.75
C LYS A 374 11.78 5.87 -28.94
N TYR A 375 10.96 6.54 -28.12
CA TYR A 375 11.41 7.53 -27.16
C TYR A 375 12.44 6.95 -26.17
N GLY A 376 12.21 5.74 -25.67
CA GLY A 376 13.17 5.05 -24.82
C GLY A 376 14.48 4.75 -25.53
N GLN A 377 14.44 4.31 -26.77
CA GLN A 377 15.63 4.03 -27.60
C GLN A 377 16.51 5.27 -27.82
N SER A 378 15.90 6.48 -27.89
CA SER A 378 16.64 7.73 -28.07
C SER A 378 17.38 8.22 -26.83
N ILE A 379 17.04 7.67 -25.63
CA ILE A 379 17.60 8.09 -24.32
C ILE A 379 18.24 6.92 -23.55
N ALA A 380 18.12 5.69 -24.01
CA ALA A 380 18.70 4.52 -23.36
C ALA A 380 20.17 4.38 -23.70
#